data_bb1b29b8e7239aca16b83e7ed2e49595
#
_entry.id   bb1b29b8e7239aca16b83e7ed2e49595
#
_cell.length_a   1.000
_cell.length_b   1.000
_cell.length_c   1.000
_cell.angle_alpha   90.00
_cell.angle_beta   90.00
_cell.angle_gamma   90.00
#
_symmetry.space_group_name_H-M   'P 1'
#
loop_
_entity.id
_entity.type
_entity.pdbx_description
1 polymer ?
#
loop_
_entity_poly.entity_id
_entity_poly.type
_entity_poly.pdbx_seq_one_letter_code
_entity_poly.pdbx_strand_id
1 'polypeptide(L)'
;MYKLEVQDLHKRYGSHEVLKGVSLAAKAGDVISIIGSSGSGKSTFLRCINLLEQPHAGKILLNGEELKLVPGRDGALKAADSRQLQRMRSRLSMVFQHFNLWSHMSALENVIEAPVHVLGVSNKEAIEKAEHYLAKVGVAHRKDAYPAHMSGGEQQRVAIARALAVEPEVMLFDEPTSA
;
A
#
# COMPACT_ATOMS: atom_id res chain seq x y z
N MET A 1 13.10 -2.27 17.69
CA MET A 1 12.53 -3.28 16.76
C MET A 1 12.07 -2.56 15.50
N TYR A 2 12.41 -3.05 14.31
CA TYR A 2 11.95 -2.46 13.05
C TYR A 2 10.49 -2.84 12.78
N LYS A 3 9.73 -1.88 12.25
CA LYS A 3 8.34 -2.09 11.76
C LYS A 3 8.34 -2.72 10.38
N LEU A 4 9.20 -2.23 9.50
CA LEU A 4 9.43 -2.80 8.17
C LEU A 4 10.93 -3.02 7.98
N GLU A 5 11.29 -4.18 7.48
CA GLU A 5 12.65 -4.49 7.07
C GLU A 5 12.63 -5.19 5.71
N VAL A 6 13.41 -4.69 4.80
CA VAL A 6 13.62 -5.24 3.46
C VAL A 6 15.11 -5.51 3.32
N GLN A 7 15.47 -6.73 2.97
CA GLN A 7 16.86 -7.17 2.89
C GLN A 7 17.16 -7.66 1.48
N ASP A 8 18.15 -7.05 0.86
CA ASP A 8 18.76 -7.49 -0.41
C ASP A 8 17.72 -7.79 -1.51
N LEU A 9 16.78 -6.87 -1.74
CA LEU A 9 15.67 -7.06 -2.66
C LEU A 9 16.12 -6.90 -4.10
N HIS A 10 15.91 -7.92 -4.93
CA HIS A 10 16.21 -7.93 -6.35
C HIS A 10 14.94 -8.05 -7.20
N LYS A 11 14.88 -7.31 -8.31
CA LYS A 11 13.82 -7.41 -9.31
C LYS A 11 14.37 -7.19 -10.71
N ARG A 12 13.95 -8.05 -11.62
CA ARG A 12 14.26 -7.92 -13.06
C ARG A 12 13.01 -8.03 -13.93
N TYR A 13 13.04 -7.40 -15.07
CA TYR A 13 12.07 -7.55 -16.15
C TYR A 13 12.83 -8.05 -17.39
N GLY A 14 12.61 -9.32 -17.75
CA GLY A 14 13.45 -9.99 -18.74
C GLY A 14 14.92 -10.01 -18.31
N SER A 15 15.81 -9.46 -19.12
CA SER A 15 17.25 -9.33 -18.82
C SER A 15 17.61 -8.06 -18.05
N HIS A 16 16.68 -7.10 -17.91
CA HIS A 16 16.95 -5.84 -17.24
C HIS A 16 16.70 -5.94 -15.74
N GLU A 17 17.76 -5.78 -14.93
CA GLU A 17 17.67 -5.77 -13.47
C GLU A 17 17.39 -4.34 -12.99
N VAL A 18 16.21 -4.14 -12.38
CA VAL A 18 15.73 -2.84 -11.87
C VAL A 18 16.10 -2.64 -10.41
N LEU A 19 15.94 -3.67 -9.58
CA LEU A 19 16.39 -3.65 -8.18
C LEU A 19 17.60 -4.58 -8.05
N LYS A 20 18.69 -4.03 -7.51
CA LYS A 20 20.01 -4.68 -7.44
C LYS A 20 20.47 -4.80 -5.98
N GLY A 21 19.70 -5.54 -5.16
CA GLY A 21 20.03 -5.73 -3.75
C GLY A 21 19.66 -4.54 -2.87
N VAL A 22 18.45 -4.00 -3.03
CA VAL A 22 17.99 -2.84 -2.25
C VAL A 22 17.54 -3.27 -0.86
N SER A 23 18.07 -2.60 0.17
CA SER A 23 17.71 -2.83 1.55
C SER A 23 17.16 -1.56 2.21
N LEU A 24 16.21 -1.73 3.16
CA LEU A 24 15.60 -0.65 3.91
C LEU A 24 15.17 -1.17 5.28
N ALA A 25 15.32 -0.36 6.31
CA ALA A 25 14.81 -0.65 7.64
C ALA A 25 14.12 0.60 8.22
N ALA A 26 12.88 0.45 8.68
CA ALA A 26 12.06 1.51 9.25
C ALA A 26 11.57 1.13 10.65
N LYS A 27 11.66 2.06 11.60
CA LYS A 27 11.09 1.95 12.94
C LYS A 27 9.73 2.62 13.02
N ALA A 28 9.02 2.44 14.13
CA ALA A 28 7.81 3.19 14.40
C ALA A 28 8.09 4.70 14.44
N GLY A 29 7.28 5.47 13.71
CA GLY A 29 7.42 6.93 13.61
C GLY A 29 8.42 7.42 12.56
N ASP A 30 9.18 6.53 11.92
CA ASP A 30 10.07 6.94 10.83
C ASP A 30 9.28 7.39 9.59
N VAL A 31 9.76 8.46 8.95
CA VAL A 31 9.34 8.88 7.62
C VAL A 31 10.54 8.79 6.69
N ILE A 32 10.47 7.88 5.72
CA ILE A 32 11.57 7.60 4.79
C ILE A 32 11.18 8.05 3.39
N SER A 33 11.98 8.93 2.80
CA SER A 33 11.81 9.38 1.42
C SER A 33 12.77 8.63 0.50
N ILE A 34 12.22 8.01 -0.55
CA ILE A 34 13.00 7.32 -1.59
C ILE A 34 13.14 8.29 -2.77
N ILE A 35 14.35 8.72 -3.05
CA ILE A 35 14.66 9.71 -4.09
C ILE A 35 15.37 9.02 -5.26
N GLY A 36 15.06 9.44 -6.48
CA GLY A 36 15.70 8.94 -7.69
C GLY A 36 14.97 9.44 -8.94
N SER A 37 15.63 9.37 -10.08
CA SER A 37 15.06 9.75 -11.39
C SER A 37 13.86 8.88 -11.76
N SER A 38 13.05 9.32 -12.74
CA SER A 38 12.01 8.49 -13.32
C SER A 38 12.63 7.19 -13.88
N GLY A 39 11.97 6.07 -13.67
CA GLY A 39 12.47 4.76 -14.09
C GLY A 39 13.55 4.14 -13.19
N SER A 40 13.98 4.77 -12.09
CA SER A 40 15.01 4.22 -11.18
C SER A 40 14.52 3.04 -10.31
N GLY A 41 13.26 2.63 -10.41
CA GLY A 41 12.72 1.48 -9.69
C GLY A 41 12.00 1.80 -8.38
N LYS A 42 11.77 3.07 -8.02
CA LYS A 42 11.07 3.46 -6.76
C LYS A 42 9.71 2.78 -6.60
N SER A 43 8.83 2.92 -7.60
CA SER A 43 7.51 2.28 -7.60
C SER A 43 7.61 0.76 -7.61
N THR A 44 8.56 0.20 -8.35
CA THR A 44 8.84 -1.25 -8.35
C THR A 44 9.23 -1.74 -6.96
N PHE A 45 10.10 -1.00 -6.24
CA PHE A 45 10.50 -1.34 -4.89
C PHE A 45 9.31 -1.33 -3.93
N LEU A 46 8.49 -0.28 -3.93
CA LEU A 46 7.29 -0.20 -3.10
C LEU A 46 6.29 -1.34 -3.40
N ARG A 47 6.10 -1.65 -4.69
CA ARG A 47 5.20 -2.74 -5.11
C ARG A 47 5.74 -4.13 -4.79
N CYS A 48 7.05 -4.30 -4.72
CA CYS A 48 7.65 -5.55 -4.25
C CYS A 48 7.43 -5.76 -2.74
N ILE A 49 7.42 -4.70 -1.92
CA ILE A 49 7.22 -4.80 -0.47
C ILE A 49 5.87 -5.44 -0.13
N ASN A 50 4.80 -5.11 -0.87
CA ASN A 50 3.47 -5.70 -0.66
C ASN A 50 3.13 -6.85 -1.62
N LEU A 51 4.12 -7.34 -2.38
CA LEU A 51 3.97 -8.40 -3.40
C LEU A 51 2.90 -8.10 -4.47
N LEU A 52 2.67 -6.84 -4.82
CA LEU A 52 1.98 -6.47 -6.07
C LEU A 52 2.89 -6.76 -7.27
N GLU A 53 4.22 -6.60 -7.07
CA GLU A 53 5.27 -7.08 -7.96
C GLU A 53 6.06 -8.18 -7.24
N GLN A 54 6.34 -9.27 -7.93
CA GLN A 54 7.10 -10.38 -7.37
C GLN A 54 8.60 -10.11 -7.49
N PRO A 55 9.36 -10.02 -6.38
CA PRO A 55 10.81 -9.90 -6.43
C PRO A 55 11.45 -11.22 -6.91
N HIS A 56 12.73 -11.19 -7.27
CA HIS A 56 13.48 -12.37 -7.67
C HIS A 56 14.39 -12.90 -6.56
N ALA A 57 14.77 -12.04 -5.61
CA ALA A 57 15.52 -12.39 -4.41
C ALA A 57 15.26 -11.37 -3.31
N GLY A 58 15.68 -11.68 -2.09
CA GLY A 58 15.57 -10.83 -0.92
C GLY A 58 14.53 -11.31 0.08
N LYS A 59 14.41 -10.55 1.17
CA LYS A 59 13.48 -10.82 2.28
C LYS A 59 12.69 -9.58 2.65
N ILE A 60 11.47 -9.80 3.11
CA ILE A 60 10.57 -8.75 3.59
C ILE A 60 10.06 -9.19 4.97
N LEU A 61 10.26 -8.33 5.98
CA LEU A 61 9.80 -8.59 7.33
C LEU A 61 8.91 -7.42 7.80
N LEU A 62 7.81 -7.75 8.45
CA LEU A 62 6.91 -6.80 9.10
C LEU A 62 6.84 -7.13 10.59
N ASN A 63 7.26 -6.20 11.48
CA ASN A 63 7.42 -6.44 12.92
C ASN A 63 8.26 -7.67 13.26
N GLY A 64 9.31 -7.95 12.49
CA GLY A 64 10.16 -9.13 12.67
C GLY A 64 9.57 -10.44 12.13
N GLU A 65 8.33 -10.45 11.65
CA GLU A 65 7.75 -11.60 10.94
C GLU A 65 8.21 -11.60 9.48
N GLU A 66 9.01 -12.60 9.09
CA GLU A 66 9.45 -12.77 7.70
C GLU A 66 8.30 -13.32 6.83
N LEU A 67 8.01 -12.64 5.72
CA LEU A 67 7.12 -13.15 4.69
C LEU A 67 7.77 -14.35 4.00
N LYS A 68 7.17 -15.52 4.15
CA LYS A 68 7.68 -16.76 3.55
C LYS A 68 7.49 -16.73 2.04
N LEU A 69 8.61 -16.66 1.33
CA LEU A 69 8.67 -16.61 -0.13
C LEU A 69 9.23 -17.92 -0.69
N VAL A 70 8.68 -18.39 -1.80
CA VAL A 70 9.13 -19.58 -2.54
C VAL A 70 9.27 -19.24 -4.02
N PRO A 71 10.20 -19.88 -4.74
CA PRO A 71 10.35 -19.67 -6.18
C PRO A 71 9.08 -20.03 -6.96
N GLY A 72 8.65 -19.14 -7.86
CA GLY A 72 7.64 -19.40 -8.87
C GLY A 72 8.24 -20.07 -10.12
N ARG A 73 7.39 -20.40 -11.09
CA ARG A 73 7.82 -21.08 -12.33
C ARG A 73 8.72 -20.22 -13.21
N ASP A 74 8.58 -18.90 -13.13
CA ASP A 74 9.36 -17.89 -13.86
C ASP A 74 10.61 -17.41 -13.11
N GLY A 75 10.91 -18.03 -11.95
CA GLY A 75 12.01 -17.67 -11.06
C GLY A 75 11.74 -16.45 -10.18
N ALA A 76 10.60 -15.79 -10.30
CA ALA A 76 10.18 -14.77 -9.34
C ALA A 76 9.66 -15.40 -8.06
N LEU A 77 9.83 -14.71 -6.93
CA LEU A 77 9.39 -15.18 -5.63
C LEU A 77 7.91 -14.88 -5.42
N LYS A 78 7.15 -15.85 -4.94
CA LYS A 78 5.75 -15.69 -4.54
C LYS A 78 5.56 -16.09 -3.07
N ALA A 79 4.49 -15.60 -2.45
CA ALA A 79 4.16 -16.00 -1.10
C ALA A 79 3.90 -17.51 -1.01
N ALA A 80 4.52 -18.17 -0.05
CA ALA A 80 4.30 -19.59 0.24
C ALA A 80 2.93 -19.85 0.87
N ASP A 81 2.41 -18.87 1.63
CA ASP A 81 1.13 -18.88 2.31
C ASP A 81 0.33 -17.60 2.00
N SER A 82 -0.80 -17.78 1.31
CA SER A 82 -1.70 -16.69 0.96
C SER A 82 -2.34 -16.02 2.17
N ARG A 83 -2.57 -16.77 3.26
CA ARG A 83 -3.13 -16.23 4.50
C ARG A 83 -2.13 -15.33 5.20
N GLN A 84 -0.83 -15.71 5.22
CA GLN A 84 0.23 -14.85 5.74
C GLN A 84 0.32 -13.54 4.94
N LEU A 85 0.32 -13.64 3.60
CA LEU A 85 0.34 -12.47 2.72
C LEU A 85 -0.85 -11.54 2.97
N GLN A 86 -2.06 -12.10 3.12
CA GLN A 86 -3.26 -11.30 3.40
C GLN A 86 -3.16 -10.57 4.74
N ARG A 87 -2.72 -11.25 5.81
CA ARG A 87 -2.48 -10.62 7.12
C ARG A 87 -1.43 -9.51 7.06
N MET A 88 -0.35 -9.72 6.30
CA MET A 88 0.68 -8.67 6.14
C MET A 88 0.14 -7.48 5.36
N ARG A 89 -0.63 -7.70 4.28
CA ARG A 89 -1.24 -6.64 3.48
C ARG A 89 -2.27 -5.82 4.26
N SER A 90 -3.01 -6.42 5.20
CA SER A 90 -3.95 -5.66 6.04
C SER A 90 -3.25 -4.72 7.04
N ARG A 91 -1.96 -4.96 7.33
CA ARG A 91 -1.13 -4.13 8.20
C ARG A 91 -0.25 -3.14 7.43
N LEU A 92 -0.24 -3.23 6.10
CA LEU A 92 0.59 -2.44 5.21
C LEU A 92 -0.29 -1.83 4.11
N SER A 93 -0.55 -0.54 4.18
CA SER A 93 -1.35 0.17 3.20
C SER A 93 -0.49 0.83 2.13
N MET A 94 -1.07 1.01 0.94
CA MET A 94 -0.40 1.68 -0.18
C MET A 94 -1.32 2.73 -0.80
N VAL A 95 -0.79 3.95 -0.97
CA VAL A 95 -1.39 5.02 -1.76
C VAL A 95 -0.68 5.05 -3.11
N PHE A 96 -1.45 4.87 -4.19
CA PHE A 96 -0.93 4.79 -5.55
C PHE A 96 -0.89 6.17 -6.21
N GLN A 97 -0.02 6.33 -7.18
CA GLN A 97 0.12 7.54 -7.99
C GLN A 97 -1.20 7.97 -8.68
N HIS A 98 -1.99 7.01 -9.16
CA HIS A 98 -3.30 7.24 -9.80
C HIS A 98 -4.48 7.04 -8.86
N PHE A 99 -4.25 7.06 -7.53
CA PHE A 99 -5.23 6.91 -6.44
C PHE A 99 -6.03 5.61 -6.45
N ASN A 100 -6.32 5.02 -7.61
CA ASN A 100 -7.04 3.75 -7.81
C ASN A 100 -8.33 3.66 -6.99
N LEU A 101 -9.13 4.74 -7.01
CA LEU A 101 -10.47 4.71 -6.44
C LEU A 101 -11.40 3.89 -7.33
N TRP A 102 -12.29 3.13 -6.74
CA TRP A 102 -13.36 2.45 -7.46
C TRP A 102 -14.36 3.48 -7.99
N SER A 103 -14.47 3.62 -9.30
CA SER A 103 -15.25 4.66 -9.96
C SER A 103 -16.75 4.53 -9.75
N HIS A 104 -17.24 3.33 -9.45
CA HIS A 104 -18.63 3.00 -9.18
C HIS A 104 -19.02 3.12 -7.69
N MET A 105 -18.11 3.55 -6.85
CA MET A 105 -18.31 3.76 -5.41
C MET A 105 -18.10 5.23 -5.06
N SER A 106 -18.89 5.73 -4.10
CA SER A 106 -18.68 7.04 -3.48
C SER A 106 -17.37 7.10 -2.69
N ALA A 107 -16.97 8.27 -2.21
CA ALA A 107 -15.80 8.41 -1.34
C ALA A 107 -15.93 7.58 -0.07
N LEU A 108 -17.09 7.63 0.58
CA LEU A 108 -17.36 6.85 1.79
C LEU A 108 -17.26 5.35 1.52
N GLU A 109 -17.92 4.86 0.47
CA GLU A 109 -17.87 3.44 0.08
C GLU A 109 -16.45 2.98 -0.24
N ASN A 110 -15.64 3.80 -0.94
CA ASN A 110 -14.23 3.51 -1.17
C ASN A 110 -13.43 3.34 0.13
N VAL A 111 -13.76 4.09 1.17
CA VAL A 111 -13.02 4.06 2.45
C VAL A 111 -13.46 2.89 3.33
N ILE A 112 -14.75 2.52 3.35
CA ILE A 112 -15.26 1.44 4.20
C ILE A 112 -15.03 0.04 3.64
N GLU A 113 -14.75 -0.09 2.34
CA GLU A 113 -14.68 -1.39 1.64
C GLU A 113 -13.74 -2.39 2.33
N ALA A 114 -12.49 -1.99 2.57
CA ALA A 114 -11.53 -2.89 3.21
C ALA A 114 -11.83 -3.12 4.71
N PRO A 115 -12.16 -2.13 5.54
CA PRO A 115 -12.63 -2.36 6.91
C PRO A 115 -13.75 -3.39 7.02
N VAL A 116 -14.77 -3.31 6.18
CA VAL A 116 -15.92 -4.22 6.23
C VAL A 116 -15.55 -5.60 5.68
N HIS A 117 -15.04 -5.67 4.46
CA HIS A 117 -14.90 -6.93 3.72
C HIS A 117 -13.59 -7.68 3.98
N VAL A 118 -12.54 -6.99 4.45
CA VAL A 118 -11.25 -7.62 4.76
C VAL A 118 -11.04 -7.77 6.26
N LEU A 119 -11.37 -6.74 7.05
CA LEU A 119 -11.15 -6.77 8.50
C LEU A 119 -12.38 -7.27 9.28
N GLY A 120 -13.55 -7.39 8.65
CA GLY A 120 -14.78 -7.85 9.29
C GLY A 120 -15.37 -6.85 10.30
N VAL A 121 -15.01 -5.58 10.17
CA VAL A 121 -15.57 -4.49 11.01
C VAL A 121 -17.04 -4.28 10.67
N SER A 122 -17.88 -3.99 11.64
CA SER A 122 -19.30 -3.68 11.39
C SER A 122 -19.46 -2.45 10.50
N ASN A 123 -20.49 -2.43 9.64
CA ASN A 123 -20.77 -1.27 8.78
C ASN A 123 -20.84 0.04 9.56
N LYS A 124 -21.48 0.02 10.74
CA LYS A 124 -21.61 1.21 11.58
C LYS A 124 -20.25 1.74 12.01
N GLU A 125 -19.39 0.89 12.55
CA GLU A 125 -18.04 1.25 12.98
C GLU A 125 -17.15 1.68 11.80
N ALA A 126 -17.27 1.00 10.65
CA ALA A 126 -16.53 1.35 9.44
C ALA A 126 -16.92 2.75 8.93
N ILE A 127 -18.22 3.11 8.96
CA ILE A 127 -18.71 4.44 8.57
C ILE A 127 -18.18 5.51 9.54
N GLU A 128 -18.27 5.30 10.86
CA GLU A 128 -17.75 6.24 11.86
C GLU A 128 -16.25 6.50 11.67
N LYS A 129 -15.46 5.45 11.45
CA LYS A 129 -14.02 5.56 11.13
C LYS A 129 -13.77 6.28 9.82
N ALA A 130 -14.52 5.96 8.77
CA ALA A 130 -14.37 6.57 7.46
C ALA A 130 -14.67 8.07 7.50
N GLU A 131 -15.76 8.48 8.15
CA GLU A 131 -16.11 9.89 8.34
C GLU A 131 -15.02 10.64 9.12
N HIS A 132 -14.47 10.00 10.18
CA HIS A 132 -13.33 10.57 10.92
C HIS A 132 -12.12 10.82 10.02
N TYR A 133 -11.70 9.82 9.21
CA TYR A 133 -10.54 9.98 8.35
C TYR A 133 -10.80 10.92 7.17
N LEU A 134 -11.99 10.92 6.57
CA LEU A 134 -12.38 11.89 5.55
C LEU A 134 -12.36 13.33 6.10
N ALA A 135 -12.80 13.55 7.35
CA ALA A 135 -12.68 14.84 8.01
C ALA A 135 -11.22 15.21 8.27
N LYS A 136 -10.41 14.29 8.77
CA LYS A 136 -8.99 14.49 9.06
C LYS A 136 -8.18 14.92 7.83
N VAL A 137 -8.53 14.41 6.64
CA VAL A 137 -7.90 14.81 5.38
C VAL A 137 -8.63 15.97 4.67
N GLY A 138 -9.68 16.55 5.28
CA GLY A 138 -10.39 17.74 4.80
C GLY A 138 -11.35 17.51 3.62
N VAL A 139 -11.90 16.30 3.43
CA VAL A 139 -12.86 15.98 2.35
C VAL A 139 -14.18 15.37 2.86
N ALA A 140 -14.54 15.59 4.11
CA ALA A 140 -15.82 15.09 4.68
C ALA A 140 -17.06 15.55 3.89
N HIS A 141 -17.02 16.78 3.33
CA HIS A 141 -18.09 17.34 2.51
C HIS A 141 -18.29 16.62 1.16
N ARG A 142 -17.34 15.73 0.80
CA ARG A 142 -17.35 14.96 -0.47
C ARG A 142 -17.68 13.47 -0.24
N LYS A 143 -18.10 13.07 0.96
CA LYS A 143 -18.28 11.66 1.30
C LYS A 143 -19.20 10.89 0.36
N ASP A 144 -20.23 11.54 -0.16
CA ASP A 144 -21.22 10.94 -1.07
C ASP A 144 -20.88 11.16 -2.56
N ALA A 145 -19.77 11.87 -2.87
CA ALA A 145 -19.37 12.13 -4.24
C ALA A 145 -18.61 10.93 -4.83
N TYR A 146 -18.80 10.71 -6.13
CA TYR A 146 -18.08 9.70 -6.91
C TYR A 146 -16.75 10.26 -7.45
N PRO A 147 -15.73 9.42 -7.70
CA PRO A 147 -14.44 9.88 -8.21
C PRO A 147 -14.51 10.77 -9.44
N ALA A 148 -15.42 10.50 -10.38
CA ALA A 148 -15.62 11.31 -11.58
C ALA A 148 -16.03 12.78 -11.29
N HIS A 149 -16.56 13.05 -10.11
CA HIS A 149 -17.01 14.38 -9.67
C HIS A 149 -16.06 15.02 -8.65
N MET A 150 -14.83 14.51 -8.54
CA MET A 150 -13.80 15.00 -7.62
C MET A 150 -12.59 15.51 -8.40
N SER A 151 -11.97 16.57 -7.90
CA SER A 151 -10.64 16.99 -8.35
C SER A 151 -9.58 15.93 -8.01
N GLY A 152 -8.44 15.94 -8.71
CA GLY A 152 -7.32 15.04 -8.41
C GLY A 152 -6.87 15.11 -6.96
N GLY A 153 -6.78 16.32 -6.39
CA GLY A 153 -6.45 16.51 -4.98
C GLY A 153 -7.49 15.96 -4.00
N GLU A 154 -8.80 16.01 -4.34
CA GLU A 154 -9.85 15.38 -3.53
C GLU A 154 -9.75 13.86 -3.61
N GLN A 155 -9.56 13.30 -4.82
CA GLN A 155 -9.38 11.86 -5.01
C GLN A 155 -8.15 11.34 -4.24
N GLN A 156 -7.05 12.07 -4.26
CA GLN A 156 -5.85 11.76 -3.49
C GLN A 156 -6.14 11.69 -1.99
N ARG A 157 -6.82 12.70 -1.46
CA ARG A 157 -7.18 12.72 -0.04
C ARG A 157 -8.13 11.58 0.34
N VAL A 158 -9.08 11.21 -0.52
CA VAL A 158 -9.91 10.02 -0.32
C VAL A 158 -9.07 8.75 -0.33
N ALA A 159 -8.09 8.61 -1.23
CA ALA A 159 -7.18 7.46 -1.24
C ALA A 159 -6.32 7.37 0.03
N ILE A 160 -5.91 8.52 0.59
CA ILE A 160 -5.20 8.56 1.88
C ILE A 160 -6.14 8.15 3.01
N ALA A 161 -7.40 8.66 3.06
CA ALA A 161 -8.39 8.26 4.04
C ALA A 161 -8.67 6.75 3.99
N ARG A 162 -8.81 6.18 2.78
CA ARG A 162 -8.95 4.74 2.54
C ARG A 162 -7.78 3.94 3.13
N ALA A 163 -6.55 4.42 2.90
CA ALA A 163 -5.36 3.77 3.44
C ALA A 163 -5.26 3.86 4.96
N LEU A 164 -5.74 4.95 5.57
CA LEU A 164 -5.77 5.15 7.03
C LEU A 164 -6.87 4.34 7.71
N ALA A 165 -8.00 4.11 7.05
CA ALA A 165 -9.17 3.45 7.64
C ALA A 165 -8.92 1.99 8.07
N VAL A 166 -7.93 1.32 7.50
CA VAL A 166 -7.49 -0.02 7.94
C VAL A 166 -6.49 0.03 9.11
N GLU A 167 -6.14 1.23 9.61
CA GLU A 167 -5.20 1.46 10.71
C GLU A 167 -3.86 0.71 10.52
N PRO A 168 -3.16 0.96 9.40
CA PRO A 168 -1.98 0.20 9.03
C PRO A 168 -0.80 0.53 9.95
N GLU A 169 0.13 -0.42 10.09
CA GLU A 169 1.39 -0.21 10.80
C GLU A 169 2.46 0.46 9.93
N VAL A 170 2.34 0.28 8.62
CA VAL A 170 3.22 0.89 7.61
C VAL A 170 2.39 1.43 6.46
N MET A 171 2.69 2.63 6.00
CA MET A 171 2.11 3.22 4.80
C MET A 171 3.17 3.42 3.73
N LEU A 172 2.88 2.97 2.53
CA LEU A 172 3.69 3.17 1.34
C LEU A 172 3.02 4.21 0.44
N PHE A 173 3.79 5.17 -0.04
CA PHE A 173 3.31 6.22 -0.95
C PHE A 173 4.08 6.17 -2.25
N ASP A 174 3.40 5.88 -3.36
CA ASP A 174 3.97 5.84 -4.71
C ASP A 174 3.66 7.18 -5.40
N GLU A 175 4.63 8.10 -5.38
CA GLU A 175 4.56 9.46 -5.97
C GLU A 175 3.29 10.24 -5.61
N PRO A 176 3.00 10.49 -4.31
CA PRO A 176 1.71 11.04 -3.89
C PRO A 176 1.46 12.50 -4.30
N THR A 177 2.45 13.20 -4.87
CA THR A 177 2.38 14.63 -5.20
C THR A 177 2.45 14.94 -6.70
N SER A 178 2.37 13.91 -7.55
CA SER A 178 2.51 14.06 -9.02
C SER A 178 1.19 14.31 -9.76
N ALA A 179 0.12 14.70 -9.06
CA ALA A 179 -1.19 15.01 -9.64
C ALA A 179 -1.48 16.51 -9.62
#